data_42373db07a8c4d5fddcfb0dab97637c3
#
_entry.id   42373db07a8c4d5fddcfb0dab97637c3
#
_cell.length_a   1.000
_cell.length_b   1.000
_cell.length_c   1.000
_cell.angle_alpha   90.00
_cell.angle_beta   90.00
_cell.angle_gamma   90.00
#
_symmetry.space_group_name_H-M   'P 1'
#
loop_
_entity.id
_entity.type
_entity.pdbx_description
1 polymer ?
#
loop_
_entity_poly.entity_id
_entity_poly.type
_entity_poly.pdbx_seq_one_letter_code
_entity_poly.pdbx_strand_id
1 'polypeptide(L)'
;MIRIALVEDEAEVRAQLQGYVQRHTRQYGTEFAVTEFADGMELLDDYRPVYDVLFLDVEMKHLDGMETARRVRELDKDVIIVFITN
;
A
#
# COMPACT_ATOMS: atom_id res chain seq x y z
N MET A 1 -15.85 -5.41 -0.12
CA MET A 1 -14.75 -4.69 -0.82
C MET A 1 -13.53 -4.62 0.09
N ILE A 2 -12.38 -4.99 -0.42
CA ILE A 2 -11.12 -4.93 0.32
C ILE A 2 -10.44 -3.61 -0.01
N ARG A 3 -10.07 -2.84 0.99
CA ARG A 3 -9.42 -1.54 0.81
C ARG A 3 -7.92 -1.68 0.96
N ILE A 4 -7.20 -1.29 -0.07
CA ILE A 4 -5.75 -1.42 -0.16
C ILE A 4 -5.12 -0.04 -0.26
N ALA A 5 -4.09 0.21 0.55
CA ALA A 5 -3.17 1.31 0.34
C ALA A 5 -1.91 0.74 -0.30
N LEU A 6 -1.49 1.33 -1.41
CA LEU A 6 -0.30 0.90 -2.16
C LEU A 6 0.73 2.02 -2.12
N VAL A 7 1.87 1.76 -1.49
CA VAL A 7 2.94 2.74 -1.32
C VAL A 7 4.18 2.29 -2.08
N GLU A 8 4.49 2.99 -3.14
CA GLU A 8 5.59 2.67 -4.04
C GLU A 8 6.02 3.97 -4.76
N ASP A 9 7.30 4.29 -4.75
CA ASP A 9 7.79 5.54 -5.33
C ASP A 9 7.96 5.51 -6.85
N GLU A 10 7.98 4.33 -7.47
CA GLU A 10 8.09 4.20 -8.92
C GLU A 10 6.72 4.01 -9.56
N ALA A 11 6.35 4.96 -10.43
CA ALA A 11 5.03 4.94 -11.08
C ALA A 11 4.81 3.68 -11.92
N GLU A 12 5.85 3.18 -12.59
CA GLU A 12 5.75 1.96 -13.40
C GLU A 12 5.44 0.74 -12.54
N VAL A 13 6.04 0.65 -11.37
CA VAL A 13 5.80 -0.45 -10.45
C VAL A 13 4.40 -0.37 -9.89
N ARG A 14 3.92 0.84 -9.54
CA ARG A 14 2.53 1.03 -9.11
C ARG A 14 1.55 0.54 -10.18
N ALA A 15 1.81 0.88 -11.44
CA ALA A 15 0.96 0.45 -12.56
C ALA A 15 0.93 -1.07 -12.72
N GLN A 16 2.08 -1.73 -12.56
CA GLN A 16 2.15 -3.19 -12.60
C GLN A 16 1.33 -3.83 -11.47
N LEU A 17 1.45 -3.32 -10.27
CA LEU A 17 0.72 -3.84 -9.12
C LEU A 17 -0.79 -3.64 -9.28
N GLN A 18 -1.20 -2.50 -9.80
CA GLN A 18 -2.61 -2.26 -10.14
C GLN A 18 -3.10 -3.26 -11.19
N GLY A 19 -2.27 -3.58 -12.16
CA GLY A 19 -2.60 -4.57 -13.18
C GLY A 19 -2.85 -5.96 -12.60
N TYR A 20 -2.05 -6.37 -11.61
CA TYR A 20 -2.25 -7.65 -10.92
C TYR A 20 -3.55 -7.65 -10.12
N VAL A 21 -3.86 -6.55 -9.43
CA VAL A 21 -5.11 -6.42 -8.68
C VAL A 21 -6.32 -6.52 -9.61
N GLN A 22 -6.29 -5.81 -10.75
CA GLN A 22 -7.37 -5.85 -11.73
C GLN A 22 -7.57 -7.25 -12.31
N ARG A 23 -6.48 -7.95 -12.58
CA ARG A 23 -6.51 -9.31 -13.10
C ARG A 23 -7.14 -10.28 -12.10
N HIS A 24 -6.79 -10.12 -10.83
CA HIS A 24 -7.38 -10.92 -9.75
C HIS A 24 -8.89 -10.67 -9.66
N THR A 25 -9.31 -9.42 -9.74
CA THR A 25 -10.73 -9.06 -9.72
C THR A 25 -11.48 -9.73 -10.86
N ARG A 26 -10.92 -9.69 -12.07
CA ARG A 26 -11.55 -10.31 -13.25
C ARG A 26 -11.66 -11.83 -13.11
N GLN A 27 -10.64 -12.46 -12.53
CA GLN A 27 -10.58 -13.91 -12.43
C GLN A 27 -11.45 -14.47 -11.29
N TYR A 28 -11.47 -13.79 -10.15
CA TYR A 28 -12.10 -14.31 -8.93
C TYR A 28 -13.32 -13.50 -8.47
N GLY A 29 -13.57 -12.35 -9.08
CA GLY A 29 -14.71 -11.50 -8.71
C GLY A 29 -14.54 -10.71 -7.42
N THR A 30 -13.37 -10.76 -6.77
CA THR A 30 -13.09 -9.99 -5.56
C THR A 30 -12.89 -8.53 -5.92
N GLU A 31 -13.61 -7.63 -5.26
CA GLU A 31 -13.47 -6.19 -5.50
C GLU A 31 -12.47 -5.58 -4.53
N PHE A 32 -11.58 -4.75 -5.09
CA PHE A 32 -10.59 -4.01 -4.34
C PHE A 32 -10.75 -2.52 -4.60
N ALA A 33 -10.60 -1.72 -3.55
CA ALA A 33 -10.47 -0.27 -3.67
C ALA A 33 -9.01 0.07 -3.36
N VAL A 34 -8.25 0.51 -4.35
CA VAL A 34 -6.82 0.78 -4.20
C VAL A 34 -6.58 2.28 -4.19
N THR A 35 -5.89 2.75 -3.15
CA THR A 35 -5.41 4.13 -3.07
C THR A 35 -3.89 4.08 -3.18
N GLU A 36 -3.33 4.85 -4.12
CA GLU A 36 -1.89 4.88 -4.36
C GLU A 36 -1.23 6.05 -3.66
N PHE A 37 -0.05 5.80 -3.12
CA PHE A 37 0.80 6.82 -2.51
C PHE A 37 2.20 6.69 -3.09
N ALA A 38 2.82 7.84 -3.37
CA ALA A 38 4.15 7.87 -3.98
C ALA A 38 5.27 7.61 -2.96
N ASP A 39 5.02 7.84 -1.68
CA ASP A 39 6.01 7.58 -0.64
C ASP A 39 5.35 7.45 0.73
N GLY A 40 6.16 7.11 1.74
CA GLY A 40 5.67 6.91 3.09
C GLY A 40 5.14 8.18 3.76
N MET A 41 5.74 9.32 3.44
CA MET A 41 5.28 10.60 4.00
C MET A 41 3.88 10.95 3.49
N GLU A 42 3.63 10.70 2.22
CA GLU A 42 2.31 10.92 1.63
C GLU A 42 1.24 10.05 2.28
N LEU A 43 1.58 8.78 2.55
CA LEU A 43 0.66 7.88 3.27
C LEU A 43 0.39 8.40 4.68
N LEU A 44 1.43 8.81 5.40
CA LEU A 44 1.33 9.19 6.80
C LEU A 44 0.65 10.55 7.00
N ASP A 45 0.67 11.39 5.97
CA ASP A 45 -0.02 12.68 6.00
C ASP A 45 -1.53 12.42 6.07
N ASP A 46 -2.12 12.75 7.20
CA ASP A 46 -3.55 12.50 7.47
C ASP A 46 -3.94 11.02 7.39
N TYR A 47 -3.07 10.11 7.86
CA TYR A 47 -3.38 8.68 7.86
C TYR A 47 -4.63 8.38 8.69
N ARG A 48 -5.51 7.56 8.13
CA ARG A 48 -6.72 7.08 8.80
C ARG A 48 -6.78 5.55 8.72
N PRO A 49 -7.26 4.87 9.77
CA PRO A 49 -7.33 3.40 9.79
C PRO A 49 -8.53 2.88 8.99
N VAL A 50 -8.53 3.16 7.68
CA VAL A 50 -9.61 2.76 6.76
C VAL A 50 -9.20 1.64 5.80
N TYR A 51 -7.92 1.21 5.84
CA TYR A 51 -7.40 0.19 4.95
C TYR A 51 -7.40 -1.18 5.60
N ASP A 52 -7.69 -2.20 4.81
CA ASP A 52 -7.57 -3.58 5.24
C ASP A 52 -6.14 -4.09 5.09
N VAL A 53 -5.50 -3.70 3.98
CA VAL A 53 -4.14 -4.13 3.65
C VAL A 53 -3.32 -2.93 3.16
N LEU A 54 -2.07 -2.90 3.59
CA LEU A 54 -1.09 -1.93 3.15
C LEU A 54 0.03 -2.67 2.42
N PHE A 55 0.18 -2.42 1.12
CA PHE A 55 1.34 -2.87 0.34
C PHE A 55 2.39 -1.78 0.37
N LEU A 56 3.57 -2.10 0.86
CA LEU A 56 4.57 -1.11 1.20
C LEU A 56 5.94 -1.54 0.67
N ASP A 57 6.49 -0.73 -0.22
CA ASP A 57 7.85 -0.96 -0.71
C ASP A 57 8.86 -0.74 0.42
N VAL A 58 9.79 -1.67 0.55
CA VAL A 58 10.85 -1.59 1.56
C VAL A 58 11.82 -0.46 1.24
N GLU A 59 12.18 -0.33 -0.04
CA GLU A 59 13.16 0.65 -0.49
C GLU A 59 12.50 1.87 -1.13
N MET A 60 12.50 2.98 -0.41
CA MET A 60 11.99 4.25 -0.89
C MET A 60 12.97 5.36 -0.55
N LYS A 61 12.97 6.44 -1.36
CA LYS A 61 13.98 7.49 -1.31
C LYS A 61 13.91 8.36 -0.06
N HIS A 62 12.73 8.68 0.42
CA HIS A 62 12.58 9.64 1.51
C HIS A 62 12.42 8.95 2.86
N LEU A 63 11.36 8.19 3.02
CA LEU A 63 11.11 7.45 4.25
C LEU A 63 11.01 5.99 3.85
N ASP A 64 11.90 5.14 4.37
CA ASP A 64 11.89 3.74 3.97
C ASP A 64 10.65 3.00 4.48
N GLY A 65 10.42 1.82 3.90
CA GLY A 65 9.21 1.04 4.20
C GLY A 65 9.13 0.58 5.64
N MET A 66 10.26 0.25 6.25
CA MET A 66 10.28 -0.23 7.63
C MET A 66 9.88 0.88 8.61
N GLU A 67 10.41 2.09 8.43
CA GLU A 67 10.04 3.22 9.27
C GLU A 67 8.60 3.64 9.03
N THR A 68 8.14 3.60 7.78
CA THR A 68 6.75 3.89 7.45
C THR A 68 5.83 2.90 8.18
N ALA A 69 6.15 1.61 8.12
CA ALA A 69 5.36 0.57 8.80
C ALA A 69 5.31 0.78 10.31
N ARG A 70 6.44 1.16 10.89
CA ARG A 70 6.50 1.43 12.34
C ARG A 70 5.55 2.55 12.73
N ARG A 71 5.54 3.64 11.96
CA ARG A 71 4.66 4.79 12.22
C ARG A 71 3.19 4.46 11.99
N VAL A 72 2.90 3.68 10.93
CA VAL A 72 1.53 3.21 10.69
C VAL A 72 1.03 2.38 11.87
N ARG A 73 1.88 1.49 12.39
CA ARG A 73 1.48 0.63 13.51
C ARG A 73 1.14 1.40 14.78
N GLU A 74 1.73 2.56 14.97
CA GLU A 74 1.36 3.44 16.08
C GLU A 74 -0.05 4.02 15.92
N LEU A 75 -0.49 4.20 14.68
CA LEU A 75 -1.79 4.80 14.34
C LEU A 75 -2.87 3.75 14.06
N ASP A 76 -2.49 2.56 13.65
CA ASP A 76 -3.40 1.52 13.18
C ASP A 76 -2.83 0.14 13.52
N LYS A 77 -3.44 -0.53 14.47
CA LYS A 77 -2.94 -1.83 14.95
C LYS A 77 -3.49 -3.00 14.15
N ASP A 78 -4.53 -2.78 13.35
CA ASP A 78 -5.29 -3.85 12.70
C ASP A 78 -4.93 -4.06 11.24
N VAL A 79 -4.41 -3.04 10.55
CA VAL A 79 -4.08 -3.15 9.13
C VAL A 79 -3.03 -4.23 8.89
N ILE A 80 -3.24 -5.04 7.85
CA ILE A 80 -2.27 -6.05 7.43
C ILE A 80 -1.20 -5.35 6.58
N ILE A 81 0.06 -5.43 7.00
CA ILE A 81 1.17 -4.83 6.27
C ILE A 81 1.90 -5.91 5.49
N VAL A 82 1.97 -5.73 4.17
CA VAL A 82 2.69 -6.63 3.27
C VAL A 82 3.83 -5.83 2.64
N PHE A 83 5.05 -6.26 2.89
CA PHE A 83 6.22 -5.63 2.30
C PHE A 83 6.46 -6.16 0.89
N ILE A 84 6.76 -5.23 -0.01
CA ILE A 84 7.08 -5.54 -1.40
C ILE A 84 8.58 -5.28 -1.59
N THR A 85 9.28 -6.23 -2.17
CA THR A 85 10.71 -6.10 -2.46
C THR A 85 10.95 -6.28 -3.95
N ASN A 86 11.92 -5.55 -4.47
CA ASN A 86 12.39 -5.74 -5.84
C ASN A 86 13.60 -6.63 -5.88
#